data_8e3e1bb600cc5c775627f5ab8b71bf46
#
_entry.id   8e3e1bb600cc5c775627f5ab8b71bf46
#
_cell.length_a   1.000
_cell.length_b   1.000
_cell.length_c   1.000
_cell.angle_alpha   90.00
_cell.angle_beta   90.00
_cell.angle_gamma   90.00
#
_symmetry.space_group_name_H-M   'P 1'
#
loop_
_entity.id
_entity.type
_entity.pdbx_description
1 polymer ?
#
loop_
_entity_poly.entity_id
_entity_poly.type
_entity_poly.pdbx_seq_one_letter_code
_entity_poly.pdbx_strand_id
1 'polypeptide(L)'
;MKYTLWDIISRVESNGNLKALRFEPEYYQRRMARGDWNNSIIQNIRAANKCSLGTARMIYCSSWGAVQIMGFNLYKQGAFNLSVAHFMENEAYQVNEFRRFLKDNNLTDYTPERLATDKAARVKFAKVYNGAESYADLILQACQFYGVK
;
A
#
# COMPACT_ATOMS: atom_id res chain seq x y z
N MET A 1 9.47 -10.37 21.51
CA MET A 1 8.70 -9.23 20.91
C MET A 1 7.91 -9.81 19.75
N LYS A 2 6.62 -9.56 19.67
CA LYS A 2 5.78 -10.14 18.60
C LYS A 2 5.68 -9.14 17.45
N TYR A 3 6.21 -9.49 16.29
CA TYR A 3 6.13 -8.68 15.08
C TYR A 3 4.73 -8.73 14.47
N THR A 4 4.33 -7.67 13.78
CA THR A 4 3.03 -7.52 13.13
C THR A 4 3.16 -7.64 11.60
N LEU A 5 2.04 -7.75 10.89
CA LEU A 5 2.06 -7.66 9.41
C LEU A 5 2.62 -6.33 8.94
N TRP A 6 2.40 -5.24 9.69
CA TRP A 6 2.99 -3.94 9.41
C TRP A 6 4.52 -4.02 9.36
N ASP A 7 5.16 -4.66 10.35
CA ASP A 7 6.62 -4.79 10.40
C ASP A 7 7.14 -5.57 9.19
N ILE A 8 6.49 -6.68 8.85
CA ILE A 8 6.89 -7.52 7.71
C ILE A 8 6.74 -6.77 6.38
N ILE A 9 5.58 -6.20 6.13
CA ILE A 9 5.28 -5.58 4.82
C ILE A 9 6.02 -4.25 4.66
N SER A 10 6.12 -3.42 5.69
CA SER A 10 6.89 -2.18 5.62
C SER A 10 8.38 -2.44 5.32
N ARG A 11 8.93 -3.52 5.86
CA ARG A 11 10.30 -3.91 5.53
C ARG A 11 10.45 -4.31 4.06
N VAL A 12 9.51 -5.11 3.52
CA VAL A 12 9.54 -5.52 2.11
C VAL A 12 9.43 -4.32 1.19
N GLU A 13 8.50 -3.42 1.46
CA GLU A 13 8.15 -2.32 0.55
C GLU A 13 9.15 -1.16 0.57
N SER A 14 9.64 -0.79 1.73
CA SER A 14 10.41 0.45 1.87
C SER A 14 11.52 0.39 2.91
N ASN A 15 11.78 -0.78 3.49
CA ASN A 15 12.66 -0.93 4.65
C ASN A 15 12.21 -0.07 5.85
N GLY A 16 10.88 0.07 6.04
CA GLY A 16 10.27 0.85 7.13
C GLY A 16 10.26 2.37 6.90
N ASN A 17 10.55 2.85 5.71
CA ASN A 17 10.59 4.29 5.43
C ASN A 17 9.18 4.88 5.31
N LEU A 18 8.72 5.62 6.31
CA LEU A 18 7.42 6.29 6.32
C LEU A 18 7.24 7.30 5.18
N LYS A 19 8.33 7.86 4.66
CA LYS A 19 8.33 8.88 3.59
C LYS A 19 8.62 8.29 2.21
N ALA A 20 8.53 6.97 2.07
CA ALA A 20 8.73 6.34 0.78
C ALA A 20 7.63 6.77 -0.20
N LEU A 21 8.06 7.10 -1.41
CA LEU A 21 7.21 7.51 -2.52
C LEU A 21 7.75 6.86 -3.79
N ARG A 22 6.87 6.21 -4.55
CA ARG A 22 7.19 5.68 -5.87
C ARG A 22 6.09 6.03 -6.86
N PHE A 23 6.44 6.80 -7.87
CA PHE A 23 5.59 7.04 -9.03
C PHE A 23 5.64 5.82 -9.97
N GLU A 24 4.47 5.41 -10.49
CA GLU A 24 4.32 4.28 -11.40
C GLU A 24 4.06 4.76 -12.82
N PRO A 25 5.10 5.04 -13.63
CA PRO A 25 4.94 5.72 -14.92
C PRO A 25 4.14 4.90 -15.93
N GLU A 26 4.32 3.58 -15.97
CA GLU A 26 3.57 2.71 -16.88
C GLU A 26 2.07 2.68 -16.53
N TYR A 27 1.74 2.65 -15.24
CA TYR A 27 0.36 2.72 -14.79
C TYR A 27 -0.28 4.06 -15.15
N TYR A 28 0.46 5.17 -14.94
CA TYR A 28 0.03 6.50 -15.34
C TYR A 28 -0.22 6.60 -16.85
N GLN A 29 0.71 6.12 -17.67
CA GLN A 29 0.58 6.14 -19.13
C GLN A 29 -0.63 5.34 -19.61
N ARG A 30 -0.87 4.15 -19.05
CA ARG A 30 -2.06 3.35 -19.36
C ARG A 30 -3.36 4.08 -19.03
N ARG A 31 -3.43 4.75 -17.87
CA ARG A 31 -4.60 5.53 -17.47
C ARG A 31 -4.82 6.74 -18.37
N MET A 32 -3.75 7.44 -18.73
CA MET A 32 -3.82 8.56 -19.68
C MET A 32 -4.31 8.12 -21.06
N ALA A 33 -3.81 7.01 -21.57
CA ALA A 33 -4.21 6.49 -22.87
C ALA A 33 -5.67 6.02 -22.92
N ARG A 34 -6.16 5.42 -21.82
CA ARG A 34 -7.55 4.92 -21.73
C ARG A 34 -8.56 6.00 -21.35
N GLY A 35 -8.12 7.05 -20.66
CA GLY A 35 -9.01 8.07 -20.09
C GLY A 35 -9.97 7.54 -19.02
N ASP A 36 -9.69 6.36 -18.45
CA ASP A 36 -10.56 5.65 -17.50
C ASP A 36 -10.29 5.99 -16.02
N TRP A 37 -10.09 7.27 -15.75
CA TRP A 37 -9.91 7.77 -14.39
C TRP A 37 -11.18 7.63 -13.54
N ASN A 38 -11.03 7.18 -12.31
CA ASN A 38 -12.13 7.28 -11.35
C ASN A 38 -12.25 8.72 -10.87
N ASN A 39 -13.23 9.45 -11.42
CA ASN A 39 -13.42 10.87 -11.15
C ASN A 39 -13.72 11.16 -9.67
N SER A 40 -14.43 10.29 -8.97
CA SER A 40 -14.71 10.44 -7.54
C SER A 40 -13.41 10.40 -6.73
N ILE A 41 -12.53 9.45 -7.00
CA ILE A 41 -11.22 9.34 -6.34
C ILE A 41 -10.37 10.57 -6.68
N ILE A 42 -10.32 11.00 -7.94
CA ILE A 42 -9.58 12.20 -8.35
C ILE A 42 -10.07 13.44 -7.60
N GLN A 43 -11.39 13.62 -7.44
CA GLN A 43 -11.93 14.76 -6.68
C GLN A 43 -11.56 14.67 -5.19
N ASN A 44 -11.59 13.48 -4.59
CA ASN A 44 -11.14 13.28 -3.21
C ASN A 44 -9.66 13.66 -3.04
N ILE A 45 -8.79 13.25 -3.98
CA ILE A 45 -7.37 13.63 -3.97
C ILE A 45 -7.21 15.15 -4.06
N ARG A 46 -7.91 15.79 -4.98
CA ARG A 46 -7.83 17.26 -5.18
C ARG A 46 -8.27 18.02 -3.95
N ALA A 47 -9.37 17.59 -3.32
CA ALA A 47 -9.89 18.22 -2.12
C ALA A 47 -8.91 18.11 -0.94
N ALA A 48 -8.38 16.90 -0.70
CA ALA A 48 -7.47 16.64 0.41
C ALA A 48 -6.09 17.30 0.25
N ASN A 49 -5.58 17.37 -0.99
CA ASN A 49 -4.24 17.90 -1.28
C ASN A 49 -4.25 19.33 -1.81
N LYS A 50 -5.42 19.92 -2.05
CA LYS A 50 -5.59 21.26 -2.64
C LYS A 50 -4.76 21.43 -3.91
N CYS A 51 -4.85 20.48 -4.82
CA CYS A 51 -3.96 20.39 -5.98
C CYS A 51 -4.71 20.40 -7.32
N SER A 52 -3.93 20.61 -8.40
CA SER A 52 -4.41 20.56 -9.78
C SER A 52 -4.85 19.15 -10.19
N LEU A 53 -5.57 19.04 -11.31
CA LEU A 53 -5.95 17.76 -11.90
C LEU A 53 -4.70 16.93 -12.27
N GLY A 54 -3.68 17.55 -12.83
CA GLY A 54 -2.42 16.86 -13.19
C GLY A 54 -1.73 16.28 -11.97
N THR A 55 -1.59 17.03 -10.89
CA THR A 55 -1.03 16.56 -9.63
C THR A 55 -1.87 15.43 -9.02
N ALA A 56 -3.20 15.56 -9.05
CA ALA A 56 -4.09 14.51 -8.54
C ALA A 56 -3.93 13.18 -9.30
N ARG A 57 -3.76 13.22 -10.62
CA ARG A 57 -3.47 12.03 -11.44
C ARG A 57 -2.13 11.40 -11.09
N MET A 58 -1.10 12.20 -10.80
CA MET A 58 0.20 11.70 -10.33
C MET A 58 0.08 11.04 -8.95
N ILE A 59 -0.63 11.67 -8.00
CA ILE A 59 -0.90 11.08 -6.68
C ILE A 59 -1.66 9.76 -6.81
N TYR A 60 -2.68 9.70 -7.64
CA TYR A 60 -3.47 8.51 -7.95
C TYR A 60 -2.58 7.33 -8.38
N CYS A 61 -1.58 7.60 -9.21
CA CYS A 61 -0.67 6.61 -9.81
C CYS A 61 0.66 6.44 -9.04
N SER A 62 0.76 6.94 -7.84
CA SER A 62 1.94 6.78 -6.97
C SER A 62 1.61 5.93 -5.76
N SER A 63 2.60 5.22 -5.23
CA SER A 63 2.52 4.49 -3.97
C SER A 63 3.19 5.28 -2.85
N TRP A 64 2.61 5.23 -1.65
CA TRP A 64 2.89 6.13 -0.56
C TRP A 64 3.13 5.40 0.76
N GLY A 65 4.13 5.89 1.51
CA GLY A 65 4.42 5.46 2.87
C GLY A 65 5.16 4.13 2.97
N ALA A 66 5.33 3.66 4.20
CA ALA A 66 6.15 2.50 4.52
C ALA A 66 5.69 1.21 3.83
N VAL A 67 4.39 1.03 3.62
CA VAL A 67 3.79 -0.16 3.00
C VAL A 67 3.33 0.08 1.55
N GLN A 68 3.69 1.22 0.97
CA GLN A 68 3.51 1.54 -0.45
C GLN A 68 2.06 1.39 -0.96
N ILE A 69 1.10 2.00 -0.24
CA ILE A 69 -0.30 2.01 -0.66
C ILE A 69 -0.48 2.97 -1.84
N MET A 70 -1.09 2.50 -2.92
CA MET A 70 -1.40 3.34 -4.08
C MET A 70 -2.38 4.46 -3.74
N GLY A 71 -2.15 5.65 -4.31
CA GLY A 71 -3.00 6.81 -4.07
C GLY A 71 -4.47 6.58 -4.35
N PHE A 72 -4.82 5.83 -5.41
CA PHE A 72 -6.21 5.49 -5.67
C PHE A 72 -6.83 4.62 -4.55
N ASN A 73 -6.05 3.78 -3.86
CA ASN A 73 -6.51 3.01 -2.72
C ASN A 73 -6.66 3.86 -1.46
N LEU A 74 -5.77 4.84 -1.23
CA LEU A 74 -5.89 5.79 -0.11
C LEU A 74 -7.19 6.59 -0.19
N TYR A 75 -7.52 7.12 -1.37
CA TYR A 75 -8.64 8.04 -1.57
C TYR A 75 -9.91 7.38 -2.12
N LYS A 76 -9.93 6.06 -2.23
CA LYS A 76 -11.06 5.28 -2.76
C LYS A 76 -12.36 5.52 -2.00
N GLN A 77 -12.27 5.62 -0.69
CA GLN A 77 -13.41 5.95 0.16
C GLN A 77 -13.20 7.38 0.65
N GLY A 78 -14.19 8.24 0.51
CA GLY A 78 -14.10 9.65 0.90
C GLY A 78 -13.82 9.92 2.39
N ALA A 79 -13.65 8.86 3.20
CA ALA A 79 -13.26 8.96 4.61
C ALA A 79 -11.79 9.37 4.80
N PHE A 80 -10.89 9.07 3.86
CA PHE A 80 -9.51 9.53 3.93
C PHE A 80 -9.41 10.95 3.35
N ASN A 81 -9.22 11.93 4.22
CA ASN A 81 -9.21 13.34 3.86
C ASN A 81 -7.87 14.05 4.16
N LEU A 82 -6.83 13.28 4.49
CA LEU A 82 -5.50 13.81 4.74
C LEU A 82 -4.76 14.04 3.42
N SER A 83 -3.88 15.06 3.38
CA SER A 83 -2.91 15.16 2.29
C SER A 83 -1.90 14.01 2.35
N VAL A 84 -1.31 13.66 1.21
CA VAL A 84 -0.25 12.63 1.18
C VAL A 84 0.97 13.05 2.01
N ALA A 85 1.29 14.34 2.09
CA ALA A 85 2.35 14.86 2.96
C ALA A 85 2.05 14.55 4.43
N HIS A 86 0.84 14.82 4.91
CA HIS A 86 0.41 14.51 6.28
C HIS A 86 0.44 13.01 6.57
N PHE A 87 -0.04 12.22 5.60
CA PHE A 87 0.00 10.76 5.68
C PHE A 87 1.43 10.23 5.89
N MET A 88 2.41 10.76 5.14
CA MET A 88 3.80 10.33 5.24
C MET A 88 4.53 10.78 6.51
N GLU A 89 4.00 11.76 7.22
CA GLU A 89 4.60 12.25 8.46
C GLU A 89 4.21 11.47 9.72
N ASN A 90 3.17 10.62 9.63
CA ASN A 90 2.59 9.99 10.80
C ASN A 90 2.36 8.48 10.61
N GLU A 91 3.12 7.68 11.37
CA GLU A 91 3.02 6.21 11.32
C GLU A 91 1.62 5.71 11.69
N ALA A 92 0.96 6.31 12.67
CA ALA A 92 -0.37 5.89 13.09
C ALA A 92 -1.40 6.00 11.96
N TYR A 93 -1.33 7.04 11.13
CA TYR A 93 -2.18 7.17 9.95
C TYR A 93 -1.89 6.07 8.92
N GLN A 94 -0.63 5.77 8.69
CA GLN A 94 -0.22 4.72 7.76
C GLN A 94 -0.65 3.34 8.23
N VAL A 95 -0.50 3.03 9.53
CA VAL A 95 -0.96 1.77 10.14
C VAL A 95 -2.48 1.62 10.01
N ASN A 96 -3.25 2.70 10.24
CA ASN A 96 -4.70 2.67 10.11
C ASN A 96 -5.14 2.38 8.66
N GLU A 97 -4.51 3.04 7.68
CA GLU A 97 -4.81 2.80 6.27
C GLU A 97 -4.36 1.41 5.80
N PHE A 98 -3.25 0.90 6.32
CA PHE A 98 -2.83 -0.47 6.07
C PHE A 98 -3.85 -1.49 6.60
N ARG A 99 -4.34 -1.31 7.82
CA ARG A 99 -5.39 -2.16 8.39
C ARG A 99 -6.68 -2.11 7.56
N ARG A 100 -7.07 -0.92 7.10
CA ARG A 100 -8.21 -0.76 6.21
C ARG A 100 -7.98 -1.51 4.89
N PHE A 101 -6.80 -1.36 4.28
CA PHE A 101 -6.43 -2.07 3.06
C PHE A 101 -6.53 -3.59 3.24
N LEU A 102 -5.99 -4.13 4.34
CA LEU A 102 -6.08 -5.56 4.65
C LEU A 102 -7.54 -6.02 4.76
N LYS A 103 -8.39 -5.25 5.42
CA LYS A 103 -9.81 -5.54 5.56
C LYS A 103 -10.54 -5.54 4.20
N ASP A 104 -10.32 -4.52 3.39
CA ASP A 104 -10.95 -4.36 2.08
C ASP A 104 -10.56 -5.48 1.10
N ASN A 105 -9.42 -6.11 1.31
CA ASN A 105 -8.89 -7.19 0.48
C ASN A 105 -8.98 -8.58 1.13
N ASN A 106 -9.72 -8.73 2.24
CA ASN A 106 -9.88 -9.99 2.98
C ASN A 106 -8.55 -10.63 3.43
N LEU A 107 -7.62 -9.78 3.89
CA LEU A 107 -6.28 -10.20 4.35
C LEU A 107 -6.11 -10.13 5.88
N THR A 108 -7.18 -9.91 6.64
CA THR A 108 -7.10 -9.73 8.10
C THR A 108 -6.72 -11.00 8.87
N ASP A 109 -6.95 -12.19 8.29
CA ASP A 109 -6.67 -13.48 8.93
C ASP A 109 -5.22 -13.95 8.75
N TYR A 110 -4.40 -13.15 8.09
CA TYR A 110 -2.98 -13.46 7.93
C TYR A 110 -2.18 -12.92 9.11
N THR A 111 -1.25 -13.75 9.60
CA THR A 111 -0.29 -13.37 10.64
C THR A 111 1.14 -13.56 10.12
N PRO A 112 2.13 -12.90 10.73
CA PRO A 112 3.53 -13.13 10.37
C PRO A 112 3.92 -14.60 10.44
N GLU A 113 3.49 -15.32 11.48
CA GLU A 113 3.77 -16.76 11.67
C GLU A 113 3.16 -17.60 10.54
N ARG A 114 1.93 -17.31 10.17
CA ARG A 114 1.28 -17.99 9.03
C ARG A 114 2.03 -17.72 7.72
N LEU A 115 2.46 -16.48 7.50
CA LEU A 115 3.24 -16.15 6.30
C LEU A 115 4.63 -16.76 6.32
N ALA A 116 5.24 -16.98 7.49
CA ALA A 116 6.54 -17.65 7.60
C ALA A 116 6.46 -19.14 7.30
N THR A 117 5.43 -19.82 7.79
CA THR A 117 5.34 -21.30 7.79
C THR A 117 4.48 -21.88 6.66
N ASP A 118 3.43 -21.21 6.23
CA ASP A 118 2.50 -21.66 5.18
C ASP A 118 2.82 -21.01 3.83
N LYS A 119 3.50 -21.77 2.95
CA LYS A 119 3.85 -21.30 1.60
C LYS A 119 2.62 -20.94 0.77
N ALA A 120 1.54 -21.73 0.83
CA ALA A 120 0.34 -21.49 0.04
C ALA A 120 -0.36 -20.22 0.49
N ALA A 121 -0.49 -19.98 1.79
CA ALA A 121 -1.03 -18.75 2.35
C ALA A 121 -0.17 -17.55 1.95
N ARG A 122 1.15 -17.66 2.01
CA ARG A 122 2.09 -16.60 1.63
C ARG A 122 1.97 -16.21 0.15
N VAL A 123 1.87 -17.21 -0.75
CA VAL A 123 1.67 -16.96 -2.19
C VAL A 123 0.32 -16.29 -2.45
N LYS A 124 -0.75 -16.74 -1.78
CA LYS A 124 -2.07 -16.11 -1.90
C LYS A 124 -2.06 -14.65 -1.43
N PHE A 125 -1.43 -14.39 -0.28
CA PHE A 125 -1.26 -13.03 0.23
C PHE A 125 -0.49 -12.16 -0.78
N ALA A 126 0.63 -12.65 -1.29
CA ALA A 126 1.47 -11.96 -2.25
C ALA A 126 0.70 -11.55 -3.52
N LYS A 127 -0.09 -12.47 -4.08
CA LYS A 127 -0.92 -12.20 -5.25
C LYS A 127 -1.97 -11.10 -5.02
N VAL A 128 -2.62 -11.12 -3.87
CA VAL A 128 -3.64 -10.12 -3.52
C VAL A 128 -2.98 -8.77 -3.21
N TYR A 129 -1.88 -8.76 -2.46
CA TYR A 129 -1.23 -7.53 -2.01
C TYR A 129 -0.45 -6.83 -3.14
N ASN A 130 0.37 -7.58 -3.88
CA ASN A 130 1.29 -7.03 -4.88
C ASN A 130 0.93 -7.41 -6.33
N GLY A 131 0.19 -8.49 -6.53
CA GLY A 131 -0.16 -9.04 -7.84
C GLY A 131 0.84 -10.08 -8.39
N ALA A 132 1.98 -10.31 -7.73
CA ALA A 132 3.02 -11.22 -8.19
C ALA A 132 3.32 -12.33 -7.17
N GLU A 133 3.43 -13.59 -7.62
CA GLU A 133 3.82 -14.72 -6.76
C GLU A 133 5.23 -14.56 -6.19
N SER A 134 6.16 -13.98 -6.97
CA SER A 134 7.55 -13.73 -6.56
C SER A 134 7.66 -12.84 -5.33
N TYR A 135 6.65 -12.02 -5.05
CA TYR A 135 6.58 -11.22 -3.83
C TYR A 135 6.55 -12.07 -2.55
N ALA A 136 6.08 -13.34 -2.64
CA ALA A 136 6.08 -14.27 -1.52
C ALA A 136 7.50 -14.56 -0.98
N ASP A 137 8.51 -14.56 -1.83
CA ASP A 137 9.90 -14.80 -1.41
C ASP A 137 10.43 -13.61 -0.59
N LEU A 138 10.07 -12.39 -0.97
CA LEU A 138 10.41 -11.18 -0.21
C LEU A 138 9.75 -11.18 1.18
N ILE A 139 8.49 -11.60 1.25
CA ILE A 139 7.79 -11.77 2.54
C ILE A 139 8.52 -12.79 3.42
N LEU A 140 8.92 -13.94 2.86
CA LEU A 140 9.64 -14.96 3.62
C LEU A 140 10.97 -14.43 4.15
N GLN A 141 11.74 -13.72 3.33
CA GLN A 141 12.98 -13.07 3.74
C GLN A 141 12.77 -12.07 4.89
N ALA A 142 11.69 -11.28 4.82
CA ALA A 142 11.35 -10.35 5.91
C ALA A 142 10.97 -11.10 7.20
N CYS A 143 10.18 -12.19 7.12
CA CYS A 143 9.88 -13.04 8.27
C CYS A 143 11.16 -13.62 8.89
N GLN A 144 12.07 -14.13 8.07
CA GLN A 144 13.36 -14.67 8.53
C GLN A 144 14.24 -13.61 9.19
N PHE A 145 14.28 -12.40 8.62
CA PHE A 145 15.02 -11.26 9.20
C PHE A 145 14.56 -10.95 10.63
N TYR A 146 13.27 -11.02 10.88
CA TYR A 146 12.70 -10.79 12.21
C TYR A 146 12.68 -12.06 13.10
N GLY A 147 13.15 -13.20 12.61
CA GLY A 147 13.14 -14.46 13.35
C GLY A 147 11.75 -15.02 13.60
N VAL A 148 10.77 -14.68 12.77
CA VAL A 148 9.40 -15.23 12.81
C VAL A 148 9.45 -16.69 12.34
N LYS A 149 8.88 -17.59 13.16
CA LYS A 149 8.84 -19.05 12.93
C LYS A 149 7.42 -19.55 12.87
#